data_30358691a76c34d4cb89bbacd3dc41bd
#
_entry.id   30358691a76c34d4cb89bbacd3dc41bd
#
_cell.length_a   1.000
_cell.length_b   1.000
_cell.length_c   1.000
_cell.angle_alpha   90.00
_cell.angle_beta   90.00
_cell.angle_gamma   90.00
#
_symmetry.space_group_name_H-M   'P 1'
#
loop_
_entity.id
_entity.type
_entity.pdbx_description
1 polymer ?
#
loop_
_entity_poly.entity_id
_entity_poly.type
_entity_poly.pdbx_seq_one_letter_code
_entity_poly.pdbx_strand_id
1 'polypeptide(L)'
;PFFFNDTATTEIYTLSLHDALPICAGMFHDIGKLEEISRFPQNDYTDEGQLLGHIIIGTEMISEHIRAIPDFPVQLANELKHCILSHHGELEFGSPKKPALVEAMALSFADNVDAKMQTMKEALAAVPQGNTEWQGFNRFLGTNIRKTAE
;
A
#
# COMPACT_ATOMS: atom_id res chain seq x y z
N PRO A 1 -44.85 5.83 -17.19
CA PRO A 1 -43.86 4.80 -17.29
C PRO A 1 -42.47 5.43 -17.11
N PHE A 2 -41.81 5.08 -15.99
CA PHE A 2 -40.44 5.46 -15.76
C PHE A 2 -39.57 4.54 -16.61
N PHE A 3 -38.90 5.07 -17.60
CA PHE A 3 -37.86 4.38 -18.34
C PHE A 3 -36.62 4.37 -17.45
N PHE A 4 -36.34 3.22 -16.85
CA PHE A 4 -35.00 2.95 -16.33
C PHE A 4 -34.06 2.80 -17.53
N ASN A 5 -33.06 3.67 -17.59
CA ASN A 5 -32.07 3.64 -18.66
C ASN A 5 -31.13 2.45 -18.40
N ASP A 6 -31.22 1.41 -19.23
CA ASP A 6 -30.47 0.15 -19.14
C ASP A 6 -28.94 0.32 -19.27
N THR A 7 -28.47 1.51 -19.63
CA THR A 7 -27.03 1.81 -19.73
C THR A 7 -26.31 1.88 -18.39
N ALA A 8 -27.00 2.24 -17.30
CA ALA A 8 -26.38 2.35 -15.97
C ALA A 8 -26.07 0.98 -15.33
N THR A 9 -26.82 -0.07 -15.71
CA THR A 9 -26.64 -1.42 -15.16
C THR A 9 -25.51 -2.19 -15.84
N THR A 10 -25.13 -1.85 -17.06
CA THR A 10 -24.05 -2.51 -17.79
C THR A 10 -22.66 -2.00 -17.37
N GLU A 11 -22.57 -0.76 -16.92
CA GLU A 11 -21.31 -0.18 -16.45
C GLU A 11 -20.84 -0.75 -15.10
N ILE A 12 -21.73 -1.30 -14.29
CA ILE A 12 -21.41 -1.87 -12.95
C ILE A 12 -20.67 -3.22 -13.05
N TYR A 13 -20.72 -3.90 -14.19
CA TYR A 13 -20.17 -5.26 -14.36
C TYR A 13 -18.96 -5.37 -15.28
N THR A 14 -18.56 -4.33 -15.96
CA THR A 14 -17.30 -4.31 -16.72
C THR A 14 -16.26 -3.55 -15.91
N LEU A 15 -15.55 -4.27 -15.02
CA LEU A 15 -14.27 -3.77 -14.52
C LEU A 15 -13.40 -3.48 -15.74
N SER A 16 -13.17 -2.20 -16.01
CA SER A 16 -12.18 -1.83 -17.01
C SER A 16 -10.78 -2.21 -16.47
N LEU A 17 -9.80 -2.37 -17.36
CA LEU A 17 -8.41 -2.60 -16.92
C LEU A 17 -7.90 -1.48 -15.98
N HIS A 18 -8.44 -0.27 -16.12
CA HIS A 18 -8.17 0.85 -15.24
C HIS A 18 -8.76 0.68 -13.82
N ASP A 19 -9.94 0.07 -13.70
CA ASP A 19 -10.56 -0.20 -12.39
C ASP A 19 -9.81 -1.32 -11.64
N ALA A 20 -9.18 -2.23 -12.38
CA ALA A 20 -8.36 -3.30 -11.80
C ALA A 20 -7.01 -2.80 -11.27
N LEU A 21 -6.48 -1.69 -11.80
CA LEU A 21 -5.15 -1.18 -11.45
C LEU A 21 -5.01 -0.88 -9.94
N PRO A 22 -5.89 -0.11 -9.27
CA PRO A 22 -5.74 0.16 -7.85
C PRO A 22 -5.91 -1.08 -6.98
N ILE A 23 -6.76 -2.04 -7.41
CA ILE A 23 -6.95 -3.32 -6.71
C ILE A 23 -5.65 -4.14 -6.79
N CYS A 24 -5.10 -4.34 -7.97
CA CYS A 24 -3.85 -5.06 -8.17
C CYS A 24 -2.69 -4.36 -7.45
N ALA A 25 -2.61 -3.04 -7.54
CA ALA A 25 -1.59 -2.27 -6.85
C ALA A 25 -1.70 -2.43 -5.32
N GLY A 26 -2.91 -2.37 -4.76
CA GLY A 26 -3.15 -2.61 -3.34
C GLY A 26 -2.78 -4.03 -2.89
N MET A 27 -3.01 -5.04 -3.74
CA MET A 27 -2.64 -6.43 -3.44
C MET A 27 -1.12 -6.68 -3.49
N PHE A 28 -0.40 -5.98 -4.35
CA PHE A 28 0.99 -6.31 -4.68
C PHE A 28 2.02 -5.25 -4.27
N HIS A 29 1.62 -4.10 -3.70
CA HIS A 29 2.57 -3.04 -3.34
C HIS A 29 3.71 -3.53 -2.43
N ASP A 30 3.39 -4.43 -1.54
CA ASP A 30 4.27 -5.00 -0.53
C ASP A 30 4.79 -6.42 -0.87
N ILE A 31 4.55 -6.94 -2.08
CA ILE A 31 4.90 -8.32 -2.43
C ILE A 31 6.40 -8.61 -2.25
N GLY A 32 7.25 -7.61 -2.43
CA GLY A 32 8.70 -7.73 -2.23
C GLY A 32 9.12 -8.09 -0.80
N LYS A 33 8.25 -7.87 0.19
CA LYS A 33 8.50 -8.30 1.58
C LYS A 33 8.65 -9.81 1.73
N LEU A 34 8.14 -10.59 0.77
CA LEU A 34 8.31 -12.05 0.76
C LEU A 34 9.78 -12.49 0.59
N GLU A 35 10.59 -11.66 -0.07
CA GLU A 35 12.02 -11.90 -0.28
C GLU A 35 12.89 -10.96 0.58
N GLU A 36 12.34 -9.80 0.97
CA GLU A 36 13.02 -8.85 1.87
C GLU A 36 13.26 -9.46 3.25
N ILE A 37 12.28 -10.23 3.76
CA ILE A 37 12.30 -10.80 5.10
C ILE A 37 12.44 -12.32 5.01
N SER A 38 13.40 -12.88 5.74
CA SER A 38 13.59 -14.32 5.85
C SER A 38 12.40 -14.98 6.54
N ARG A 39 12.15 -16.26 6.22
CA ARG A 39 11.03 -17.02 6.78
C ARG A 39 11.19 -17.25 8.29
N PHE A 40 10.05 -17.43 8.94
CA PHE A 40 10.03 -17.89 10.35
C PHE A 40 10.91 -19.14 10.53
N PRO A 41 11.67 -19.26 11.62
CA PRO A 41 11.65 -18.44 12.85
C PRO A 41 12.57 -17.22 12.85
N GLN A 42 13.39 -16.99 11.85
CA GLN A 42 14.40 -15.93 11.84
C GLN A 42 13.77 -14.55 11.77
N ASN A 43 12.85 -14.34 10.82
CA ASN A 43 12.15 -13.06 10.58
C ASN A 43 13.11 -11.85 10.57
N ASP A 44 14.26 -12.00 9.92
CA ASP A 44 15.28 -10.97 9.79
C ASP A 44 15.42 -10.54 8.33
N TYR A 45 16.01 -9.39 8.07
CA TYR A 45 16.29 -8.95 6.71
C TYR A 45 17.24 -9.91 6.00
N THR A 46 16.93 -10.22 4.75
CA THR A 46 17.85 -10.92 3.84
C THR A 46 18.92 -9.95 3.34
N ASP A 47 20.00 -10.45 2.77
CA ASP A 47 21.01 -9.60 2.11
C ASP A 47 20.39 -8.78 0.98
N GLU A 48 19.50 -9.37 0.19
CA GLU A 48 18.77 -8.71 -0.88
C GLU A 48 17.82 -7.64 -0.32
N GLY A 49 17.12 -7.94 0.77
CA GLY A 49 16.28 -6.99 1.49
C GLY A 49 17.05 -5.77 1.98
N GLN A 50 18.24 -5.98 2.54
CA GLN A 50 19.13 -4.90 3.00
C GLN A 50 19.68 -4.04 1.85
N LEU A 51 19.97 -4.65 0.71
CA LEU A 51 20.61 -3.97 -0.41
C LEU A 51 19.60 -3.25 -1.33
N LEU A 52 18.44 -3.85 -1.57
CA LEU A 52 17.47 -3.38 -2.56
C LEU A 52 16.17 -2.85 -1.92
N GLY A 53 15.72 -3.49 -0.84
CA GLY A 53 14.44 -3.20 -0.22
C GLY A 53 13.22 -3.72 -1.00
N HIS A 54 12.10 -3.92 -0.30
CA HIS A 54 10.90 -4.57 -0.87
C HIS A 54 10.30 -3.86 -2.08
N ILE A 55 10.44 -2.53 -2.19
CA ILE A 55 9.90 -1.76 -3.32
C ILE A 55 10.56 -2.18 -4.64
N ILE A 56 11.88 -2.30 -4.65
CA ILE A 56 12.62 -2.71 -5.84
C ILE A 56 12.39 -4.18 -6.13
N ILE A 57 12.56 -5.04 -5.13
CA ILE A 57 12.31 -6.48 -5.23
C ILE A 57 10.90 -6.75 -5.77
N GLY A 58 9.87 -6.12 -5.19
CA GLY A 58 8.48 -6.25 -5.63
C GLY A 58 8.26 -5.79 -7.07
N THR A 59 8.92 -4.70 -7.49
CA THR A 59 8.85 -4.21 -8.87
C THR A 59 9.46 -5.21 -9.84
N GLU A 60 10.56 -5.87 -9.48
CA GLU A 60 11.20 -6.92 -10.29
C GLU A 60 10.31 -8.16 -10.39
N MET A 61 9.76 -8.66 -9.26
CA MET A 61 8.82 -9.77 -9.22
C MET A 61 7.62 -9.54 -10.16
N ILE A 62 6.97 -8.38 -10.05
CA ILE A 62 5.85 -8.02 -10.91
C ILE A 62 6.29 -7.88 -12.37
N SER A 63 7.46 -7.33 -12.65
CA SER A 63 7.99 -7.22 -14.01
C SER A 63 8.22 -8.58 -14.64
N GLU A 64 8.69 -9.57 -13.88
CA GLU A 64 8.86 -10.94 -14.35
C GLU A 64 7.53 -11.60 -14.70
N HIS A 65 6.53 -11.49 -13.79
CA HIS A 65 5.20 -12.05 -14.03
C HIS A 65 4.50 -11.39 -15.23
N ILE A 66 4.60 -10.07 -15.38
CA ILE A 66 4.05 -9.35 -16.54
C ILE A 66 4.67 -9.87 -17.84
N ARG A 67 5.99 -10.09 -17.88
CA ARG A 67 6.67 -10.64 -19.08
C ARG A 67 6.20 -12.04 -19.46
N ALA A 68 5.68 -12.80 -18.51
CA ALA A 68 5.15 -14.14 -18.77
C ALA A 68 3.71 -14.13 -19.34
N ILE A 69 3.02 -12.99 -19.31
CA ILE A 69 1.66 -12.84 -19.85
C ILE A 69 1.75 -12.34 -21.30
N PRO A 70 1.32 -13.13 -22.30
CA PRO A 70 1.32 -12.70 -23.68
C PRO A 70 0.49 -11.40 -23.86
N ASP A 71 0.99 -10.48 -24.69
CA ASP A 71 0.33 -9.23 -25.07
C ASP A 71 -0.12 -8.34 -23.91
N PHE A 72 0.51 -8.44 -22.74
CA PHE A 72 0.20 -7.56 -21.61
C PHE A 72 0.45 -6.09 -22.02
N PRO A 73 -0.52 -5.17 -21.85
CA PRO A 73 -0.37 -3.78 -22.27
C PRO A 73 0.79 -3.09 -21.57
N VAL A 74 1.75 -2.59 -22.35
CA VAL A 74 2.96 -1.94 -21.83
C VAL A 74 2.66 -0.74 -20.95
N GLN A 75 1.63 0.05 -21.33
CA GLN A 75 1.21 1.19 -20.52
C GLN A 75 0.72 0.76 -19.15
N LEU A 76 -0.18 -0.22 -19.08
CA LEU A 76 -0.72 -0.76 -17.82
C LEU A 76 0.41 -1.37 -16.96
N ALA A 77 1.37 -2.05 -17.59
CA ALA A 77 2.55 -2.57 -16.91
C ALA A 77 3.36 -1.46 -16.21
N ASN A 78 3.54 -0.32 -16.90
CA ASN A 78 4.26 0.81 -16.34
C ASN A 78 3.47 1.52 -15.24
N GLU A 79 2.15 1.63 -15.40
CA GLU A 79 1.25 2.21 -14.40
C GLU A 79 1.24 1.38 -13.11
N LEU A 80 1.13 0.05 -13.21
CA LEU A 80 1.19 -0.84 -12.05
C LEU A 80 2.55 -0.77 -11.34
N LYS A 81 3.66 -0.82 -12.10
CA LYS A 81 5.00 -0.65 -11.54
C LYS A 81 5.16 0.72 -10.87
N HIS A 82 4.60 1.77 -11.46
CA HIS A 82 4.63 3.11 -10.86
C HIS A 82 3.89 3.15 -9.51
N CYS A 83 2.74 2.51 -9.40
CA CYS A 83 2.03 2.41 -8.12
C CYS A 83 2.90 1.74 -7.05
N ILE A 84 3.59 0.64 -7.40
CA ILE A 84 4.51 -0.06 -6.48
C ILE A 84 5.71 0.83 -6.11
N LEU A 85 6.36 1.46 -7.10
CA LEU A 85 7.54 2.32 -6.87
C LEU A 85 7.25 3.57 -6.05
N SER A 86 6.00 4.00 -5.95
CA SER A 86 5.62 5.27 -5.32
C SER A 86 4.71 5.12 -4.10
N HIS A 87 4.43 3.89 -3.63
CA HIS A 87 3.40 3.68 -2.61
C HIS A 87 3.74 4.30 -1.24
N HIS A 88 5.00 4.45 -0.86
CA HIS A 88 5.38 5.20 0.34
C HIS A 88 5.20 6.73 0.20
N GLY A 89 4.90 7.24 -0.99
CA GLY A 89 4.53 8.63 -1.27
C GLY A 89 5.71 9.59 -1.39
N GLU A 90 6.60 9.64 -0.43
CA GLU A 90 7.71 10.58 -0.37
C GLU A 90 9.06 9.88 -0.55
N LEU A 91 10.02 10.60 -1.16
CA LEU A 91 11.39 10.07 -1.39
C LEU A 91 12.10 9.78 -0.06
N GLU A 92 11.85 10.59 0.96
CA GLU A 92 12.41 10.43 2.30
C GLU A 92 11.87 9.18 3.04
N PHE A 93 10.76 8.60 2.57
CA PHE A 93 10.21 7.35 3.07
C PHE A 93 10.66 6.13 2.24
N GLY A 94 11.63 6.33 1.34
CA GLY A 94 12.23 5.26 0.54
C GLY A 94 11.55 5.00 -0.81
N SER A 95 10.50 5.76 -1.18
CA SER A 95 9.94 5.66 -2.53
C SER A 95 10.93 6.16 -3.58
N PRO A 96 11.28 5.37 -4.61
CA PRO A 96 12.12 5.84 -5.72
C PRO A 96 11.46 6.95 -6.54
N LYS A 97 10.13 7.06 -6.50
CA LYS A 97 9.32 8.06 -7.20
C LYS A 97 8.18 8.55 -6.32
N LYS A 98 7.78 9.81 -6.51
CA LYS A 98 6.50 10.31 -5.95
C LYS A 98 5.33 9.85 -6.81
N PRO A 99 4.13 9.65 -6.22
CA PRO A 99 2.93 9.30 -6.95
C PRO A 99 2.61 10.33 -8.04
N ALA A 100 2.43 9.87 -9.27
CA ALA A 100 2.10 10.71 -10.43
C ALA A 100 0.76 10.31 -11.09
N LEU A 101 0.10 9.26 -10.58
CA LEU A 101 -1.22 8.81 -10.99
C LEU A 101 -2.19 8.94 -9.82
N VAL A 102 -3.48 9.08 -10.12
CA VAL A 102 -4.54 9.16 -9.09
C VAL A 102 -4.56 7.88 -8.26
N GLU A 103 -4.43 6.72 -8.89
CA GLU A 103 -4.38 5.39 -8.27
C GLU A 103 -3.17 5.24 -7.36
N ALA A 104 -2.00 5.69 -7.81
CA ALA A 104 -0.78 5.67 -7.01
C ALA A 104 -0.87 6.60 -5.79
N MET A 105 -1.49 7.76 -5.95
CA MET A 105 -1.74 8.69 -4.85
C MET A 105 -2.73 8.09 -3.84
N ALA A 106 -3.82 7.48 -4.32
CA ALA A 106 -4.80 6.82 -3.46
C ALA A 106 -4.17 5.66 -2.68
N LEU A 107 -3.35 4.82 -3.33
CA LEU A 107 -2.61 3.74 -2.68
C LEU A 107 -1.69 4.28 -1.58
N SER A 108 -0.90 5.29 -1.88
CA SER A 108 0.03 5.90 -0.91
C SER A 108 -0.68 6.45 0.32
N PHE A 109 -1.83 7.10 0.15
CA PHE A 109 -2.63 7.55 1.29
C PHE A 109 -3.25 6.39 2.07
N ALA A 110 -3.74 5.36 1.39
CA ALA A 110 -4.32 4.18 2.05
C ALA A 110 -3.29 3.46 2.91
N ASP A 111 -2.09 3.20 2.37
CA ASP A 111 -0.97 2.58 3.07
C ASP A 111 -0.53 3.43 4.29
N ASN A 112 -0.35 4.74 4.09
CA ASN A 112 0.02 5.65 5.18
C ASN A 112 -1.05 5.71 6.29
N VAL A 113 -2.34 5.70 5.93
CA VAL A 113 -3.44 5.66 6.91
C VAL A 113 -3.39 4.36 7.69
N ASP A 114 -3.24 3.20 7.01
CA ASP A 114 -3.17 1.90 7.68
C ASP A 114 -1.99 1.83 8.66
N ALA A 115 -0.80 2.20 8.22
CA ALA A 115 0.41 2.23 9.05
C ALA A 115 0.26 3.14 10.28
N LYS A 116 -0.27 4.35 10.11
CA LYS A 116 -0.48 5.29 11.22
C LYS A 116 -1.56 4.83 12.18
N MET A 117 -2.66 4.28 11.67
CA MET A 117 -3.74 3.73 12.50
C MET A 117 -3.28 2.52 13.29
N GLN A 118 -2.48 1.64 12.68
CA GLN A 118 -1.91 0.48 13.36
C GLN A 118 -0.93 0.92 14.46
N THR A 119 -0.03 1.84 14.16
CA THR A 119 0.89 2.43 15.15
C THR A 119 0.14 3.04 16.34
N MET A 120 -0.93 3.79 16.08
CA MET A 120 -1.76 4.39 17.13
C MET A 120 -2.42 3.31 17.99
N LYS A 121 -3.00 2.27 17.38
CA LYS A 121 -3.62 1.14 18.09
C LYS A 121 -2.62 0.42 18.98
N GLU A 122 -1.45 0.08 18.44
CA GLU A 122 -0.39 -0.61 19.18
C GLU A 122 0.15 0.22 20.36
N ALA A 123 0.42 1.50 20.13
CA ALA A 123 0.90 2.40 21.17
C ALA A 123 -0.11 2.58 22.32
N LEU A 124 -1.42 2.44 22.03
CA LEU A 124 -2.47 2.57 23.02
C LEU A 124 -2.98 1.21 23.56
N ALA A 125 -2.51 0.09 23.04
CA ALA A 125 -3.00 -1.25 23.42
C ALA A 125 -2.80 -1.54 24.90
N ALA A 126 -1.67 -1.15 25.49
CA ALA A 126 -1.36 -1.37 26.89
C ALA A 126 -1.98 -0.33 27.86
N VAL A 127 -2.58 0.73 27.32
CA VAL A 127 -3.23 1.78 28.13
C VAL A 127 -4.56 1.28 28.68
N PRO A 128 -4.81 1.28 30.01
CA PRO A 128 -6.05 0.82 30.60
C PRO A 128 -7.27 1.54 30.03
N GLN A 129 -8.39 0.83 29.99
CA GLN A 129 -9.67 1.42 29.61
C GLN A 129 -10.06 2.52 30.62
N GLY A 130 -10.64 3.62 30.13
CA GLY A 130 -10.98 4.78 30.94
C GLY A 130 -9.79 5.69 31.29
N ASN A 131 -8.54 5.32 31.00
CA ASN A 131 -7.39 6.20 31.16
C ASN A 131 -7.30 7.17 29.99
N THR A 132 -7.57 8.44 30.23
CA THR A 132 -7.51 9.54 29.25
C THR A 132 -6.29 10.44 29.43
N GLU A 133 -5.28 10.00 30.18
CA GLU A 133 -4.05 10.74 30.33
C GLU A 133 -3.19 10.67 29.05
N TRP A 134 -2.36 11.70 28.87
CA TRP A 134 -1.41 11.76 27.77
C TRP A 134 -0.31 10.70 27.94
N GLN A 135 -0.09 9.89 26.90
CA GLN A 135 0.88 8.78 26.90
C GLN A 135 2.29 9.21 26.42
N GLY A 136 2.48 10.51 26.16
CA GLY A 136 3.73 11.04 25.68
C GLY A 136 3.83 11.16 24.17
N PHE A 137 5.00 11.58 23.68
CA PHE A 137 5.25 11.86 22.26
C PHE A 137 5.60 10.58 21.50
N ASN A 138 4.80 10.27 20.49
CA ASN A 138 5.08 9.21 19.54
C ASN A 138 5.84 9.79 18.34
N ARG A 139 7.07 9.34 18.10
CA ARG A 139 7.94 9.89 17.06
C ARG A 139 7.44 9.61 15.66
N PHE A 140 6.86 8.43 15.41
CA PHE A 140 6.33 8.06 14.10
C PHE A 140 5.08 8.86 13.74
N LEU A 141 4.20 9.12 14.72
CA LEU A 141 3.01 9.92 14.54
C LEU A 141 3.27 11.43 14.62
N GLY A 142 4.42 11.84 15.14
CA GLY A 142 4.81 13.24 15.28
C GLY A 142 3.97 14.03 16.29
N THR A 143 3.30 13.35 17.23
CA THR A 143 2.39 14.00 18.19
C THR A 143 2.33 13.24 19.52
N ASN A 144 1.82 13.91 20.57
CA ASN A 144 1.39 13.24 21.77
C ASN A 144 0.08 12.50 21.55
N ILE A 145 -0.06 11.33 22.17
CA ILE A 145 -1.22 10.44 21.98
C ILE A 145 -1.95 10.19 23.30
N ARG A 146 -3.26 9.93 23.19
CA ARG A 146 -4.09 9.47 24.32
C ARG A 146 -5.31 8.70 23.82
N LYS A 147 -5.93 7.90 24.69
CA LYS A 147 -7.25 7.31 24.41
C LYS A 147 -8.35 8.38 24.44
N THR A 148 -9.40 8.17 23.65
CA THR A 148 -10.66 8.92 23.76
C THR A 148 -11.36 8.57 25.06
N ALA A 149 -12.03 9.54 25.65
CA ALA A 149 -12.99 9.27 26.72
C ALA A 149 -14.18 8.49 26.15
N GLU A 150 -14.71 7.58 26.96
CA GLU A 150 -15.96 6.85 26.67
C GLU A 150 -17.19 7.70 26.93
#